data_79d9860a2140a2070c1b323b16855859
#
_entry.id   79d9860a2140a2070c1b323b16855859
#
_cell.length_a   1.000
_cell.length_b   1.000
_cell.length_c   1.000
_cell.angle_alpha   90.00
_cell.angle_beta   90.00
_cell.angle_gamma   90.00
#
_symmetry.space_group_name_H-M   'P 1'
#
loop_
_entity.id
_entity.type
_entity.pdbx_description
1 polymer ?
#
loop_
_entity_poly.entity_id
_entity_poly.type
_entity_poly.pdbx_seq_one_letter_code
_entity_poly.pdbx_strand_id
1 'polypeptide(L)'
;MTILLARTVPRDQLVVVHAPLGEVEWPGTVEHIENTMPAGVPLILARVASGKSLLERIEERGRFPGAQLRYCTSEHKTGPIERELRRYLKAHPRFAGRVVSAIGIRRDESSDRARRSPWKRSDRNSRAGRDWFDWLPIFDLTAQDVFRVIREAGQSPHWVYAKGLSRCSCSLCIFSSRRELRRAAELRPSLYRKFVMLERRIGHTLSPSGAPLPALTGISVDSDAATLGASERLRTEAGAGP
;
A
#
# COMPACT_ATOMS: atom_id res chain seq x y z
N MET A 1 11.18 -5.70 8.30
CA MET A 1 10.31 -6.46 9.21
C MET A 1 10.45 -7.97 9.00
N THR A 2 10.12 -8.51 7.83
CA THR A 2 10.23 -9.96 7.54
C THR A 2 11.62 -10.55 7.82
N ILE A 3 12.69 -9.81 7.52
CA ILE A 3 14.08 -10.19 7.84
C ILE A 3 14.25 -10.46 9.35
N LEU A 4 13.75 -9.56 10.20
CA LEU A 4 13.88 -9.70 11.66
C LEU A 4 13.03 -10.84 12.19
N LEU A 5 11.81 -10.99 11.70
CA LEU A 5 10.92 -12.09 12.08
C LEU A 5 11.51 -13.45 11.70
N ALA A 6 12.10 -13.57 10.52
CA ALA A 6 12.70 -14.82 10.06
C ALA A 6 13.95 -15.25 10.85
N ARG A 7 14.55 -14.34 11.64
CA ARG A 7 15.66 -14.66 12.54
C ARG A 7 15.19 -15.24 13.90
N THR A 8 13.94 -14.98 14.28
CA THR A 8 13.44 -15.30 15.63
C THR A 8 12.21 -16.20 15.65
N VAL A 9 11.48 -16.28 14.53
CA VAL A 9 10.26 -17.08 14.41
C VAL A 9 10.48 -18.19 13.40
N PRO A 10 10.13 -19.45 13.72
CA PRO A 10 10.19 -20.56 12.76
C PRO A 10 9.37 -20.26 11.51
N ARG A 11 9.89 -20.62 10.34
CA ARG A 11 9.28 -20.28 9.05
C ARG A 11 7.88 -20.86 8.87
N ASP A 12 7.62 -22.03 9.42
CA ASP A 12 6.32 -22.70 9.40
C ASP A 12 5.25 -21.99 10.26
N GLN A 13 5.67 -21.03 11.10
CA GLN A 13 4.80 -20.14 11.87
C GLN A 13 4.63 -18.77 11.22
N LEU A 14 5.29 -18.52 10.10
CA LEU A 14 5.20 -17.25 9.38
C LEU A 14 4.26 -17.35 8.18
N VAL A 15 3.50 -16.29 7.96
CA VAL A 15 2.75 -16.03 6.73
C VAL A 15 2.86 -14.55 6.40
N VAL A 16 3.14 -14.23 5.15
CA VAL A 16 3.11 -12.85 4.65
C VAL A 16 1.74 -12.61 4.03
N VAL A 17 1.08 -11.52 4.43
CA VAL A 17 -0.21 -11.13 3.87
C VAL A 17 -0.08 -9.72 3.32
N HIS A 18 -0.33 -9.56 2.04
CA HIS A 18 -0.34 -8.29 1.34
C HIS A 18 -1.72 -7.98 0.77
N ALA A 19 -2.19 -6.74 0.90
CA ALA A 19 -3.43 -6.28 0.29
C ALA A 19 -3.10 -5.38 -0.91
N PRO A 20 -3.08 -5.94 -2.13
CA PRO A 20 -2.74 -5.17 -3.32
C PRO A 20 -3.83 -4.14 -3.62
N LEU A 21 -3.41 -2.91 -3.91
CA LEU A 21 -4.29 -1.79 -4.22
C LEU A 21 -4.47 -1.57 -5.73
N GLY A 22 -4.05 -2.52 -6.55
CA GLY A 22 -4.13 -2.42 -7.99
C GLY A 22 -3.31 -1.24 -8.54
N GLU A 23 -3.91 -0.48 -9.45
CA GLU A 23 -3.20 0.59 -10.15
C GLU A 23 -2.70 1.75 -9.27
N VAL A 24 -3.25 1.93 -8.06
CA VAL A 24 -2.79 3.00 -7.15
C VAL A 24 -1.55 2.61 -6.36
N GLU A 25 -1.16 1.36 -6.40
CA GLU A 25 0.09 0.88 -5.85
C GLU A 25 1.26 1.11 -6.82
N TRP A 26 2.47 1.16 -6.31
CA TRP A 26 3.65 1.23 -7.16
C TRP A 26 3.84 -0.08 -7.93
N PRO A 27 4.16 -0.03 -9.24
CA PRO A 27 4.45 -1.24 -10.01
C PRO A 27 5.58 -2.06 -9.39
N GLY A 28 5.48 -3.37 -9.48
CA GLY A 28 6.50 -4.27 -8.96
C GLY A 28 6.46 -4.47 -7.43
N THR A 29 5.43 -3.95 -6.72
CA THR A 29 5.36 -4.10 -5.25
C THR A 29 5.19 -5.56 -4.84
N VAL A 30 4.35 -6.33 -5.53
CA VAL A 30 4.13 -7.75 -5.21
C VAL A 30 5.41 -8.55 -5.48
N GLU A 31 6.03 -8.35 -6.64
CA GLU A 31 7.29 -8.98 -7.02
C GLU A 31 8.43 -8.62 -6.05
N HIS A 32 8.45 -7.38 -5.58
CA HIS A 32 9.40 -6.97 -4.55
C HIS A 32 9.18 -7.71 -3.23
N ILE A 33 7.94 -7.92 -2.82
CA ILE A 33 7.60 -8.70 -1.63
C ILE A 33 8.07 -10.16 -1.81
N GLU A 34 7.73 -10.78 -2.94
CA GLU A 34 8.14 -12.16 -3.26
C GLU A 34 9.64 -12.35 -3.23
N ASN A 35 10.40 -11.39 -3.82
CA ASN A 35 11.86 -11.43 -3.88
C ASN A 35 12.55 -11.14 -2.54
N THR A 36 11.86 -10.54 -1.57
CA THR A 36 12.44 -10.12 -0.29
C THR A 36 11.90 -10.87 0.93
N MET A 37 10.84 -11.66 0.75
CA MET A 37 10.33 -12.51 1.82
C MET A 37 11.20 -13.77 2.01
N PRO A 38 11.19 -14.38 3.20
CA PRO A 38 11.95 -15.60 3.44
C PRO A 38 11.44 -16.76 2.57
N ALA A 39 12.34 -17.53 2.00
CA ALA A 39 11.99 -18.69 1.18
C ALA A 39 11.16 -19.70 1.97
N GLY A 40 10.11 -20.25 1.34
CA GLY A 40 9.19 -21.22 1.95
C GLY A 40 8.12 -20.63 2.85
N VAL A 41 8.10 -19.31 3.07
CA VAL A 41 7.00 -18.63 3.77
C VAL A 41 5.86 -18.36 2.78
N PRO A 42 4.59 -18.71 3.08
CA PRO A 42 3.48 -18.43 2.18
C PRO A 42 3.21 -16.94 2.02
N LEU A 43 2.89 -16.49 0.79
CA LEU A 43 2.35 -15.15 0.50
C LEU A 43 0.85 -15.27 0.20
N ILE A 44 0.04 -14.51 0.92
CA ILE A 44 -1.40 -14.39 0.69
C ILE A 44 -1.71 -12.99 0.16
N LEU A 45 -2.33 -12.91 -1.03
CA LEU A 45 -2.81 -11.66 -1.59
C LEU A 45 -4.27 -11.44 -1.16
N ALA A 46 -4.47 -10.54 -0.19
CA ALA A 46 -5.76 -10.23 0.40
C ALA A 46 -6.52 -9.19 -0.43
N ARG A 47 -7.43 -9.64 -1.29
CA ARG A 47 -8.23 -8.77 -2.17
C ARG A 47 -9.51 -8.30 -1.49
N VAL A 48 -10.03 -7.14 -1.90
CA VAL A 48 -11.32 -6.60 -1.45
C VAL A 48 -12.45 -7.54 -1.88
N ALA A 49 -13.42 -7.81 -0.98
CA ALA A 49 -14.50 -8.75 -1.25
C ALA A 49 -15.44 -8.27 -2.37
N SER A 50 -15.63 -6.96 -2.49
CA SER A 50 -16.48 -6.38 -3.54
C SER A 50 -15.84 -6.43 -4.95
N GLY A 51 -14.56 -6.75 -5.05
CA GLY A 51 -13.79 -6.64 -6.30
C GLY A 51 -13.49 -5.21 -6.76
N LYS A 52 -14.08 -4.19 -6.11
CA LYS A 52 -13.93 -2.79 -6.51
C LYS A 52 -12.54 -2.24 -6.20
N SER A 53 -11.97 -1.50 -7.13
CA SER A 53 -10.73 -0.76 -6.95
C SER A 53 -10.90 0.41 -5.97
N LEU A 54 -9.79 0.96 -5.48
CA LEU A 54 -9.85 2.14 -4.64
C LEU A 54 -10.39 3.36 -5.39
N LEU A 55 -10.11 3.51 -6.68
CA LEU A 55 -10.62 4.64 -7.47
C LEU A 55 -12.14 4.55 -7.65
N GLU A 56 -12.67 3.38 -7.99
CA GLU A 56 -14.12 3.16 -8.04
C GLU A 56 -14.79 3.46 -6.69
N ARG A 57 -14.14 3.07 -5.60
CA ARG A 57 -14.67 3.35 -4.25
C ARG A 57 -14.66 4.84 -3.91
N ILE A 58 -13.64 5.59 -4.35
CA ILE A 58 -13.57 7.05 -4.20
C ILE A 58 -14.72 7.71 -4.99
N GLU A 59 -14.92 7.26 -6.22
CA GLU A 59 -15.98 7.78 -7.09
C GLU A 59 -17.37 7.54 -6.50
N GLU A 60 -17.67 6.33 -6.05
CA GLU A 60 -18.94 6.00 -5.39
C GLU A 60 -19.22 6.83 -4.13
N ARG A 61 -18.16 7.14 -3.37
CA ARG A 61 -18.28 7.95 -2.16
C ARG A 61 -18.34 9.45 -2.45
N GLY A 62 -18.05 9.88 -3.67
CA GLY A 62 -17.92 11.28 -4.05
C GLY A 62 -16.85 12.03 -3.26
N ARG A 63 -15.88 11.33 -2.64
CA ARG A 63 -14.83 11.96 -1.83
C ARG A 63 -13.61 11.06 -1.66
N PHE A 64 -12.43 11.69 -1.64
CA PHE A 64 -11.19 11.03 -1.29
C PHE A 64 -11.14 10.63 0.20
N PRO A 65 -10.31 9.63 0.57
CA PRO A 65 -10.00 9.37 1.98
C PRO A 65 -9.42 10.62 2.64
N GLY A 66 -9.62 10.75 3.95
CA GLY A 66 -9.06 11.83 4.76
C GLY A 66 -8.35 11.30 5.99
N ALA A 67 -7.74 12.17 6.78
CA ALA A 67 -7.05 11.78 8.01
C ALA A 67 -7.99 11.06 9.00
N GLN A 68 -9.24 11.51 9.10
CA GLN A 68 -10.25 10.94 9.99
C GLN A 68 -11.04 9.81 9.33
N LEU A 69 -11.18 9.82 8.00
CA LEU A 69 -11.96 8.83 7.25
C LEU A 69 -11.03 8.00 6.35
N ARG A 70 -10.29 7.08 6.94
CA ARG A 70 -9.27 6.27 6.28
C ARG A 70 -9.84 4.96 5.70
N TYR A 71 -10.93 5.03 4.95
CA TYR A 71 -11.54 3.84 4.35
C TYR A 71 -10.60 3.11 3.36
N CYS A 72 -9.65 3.81 2.74
CA CYS A 72 -8.58 3.17 1.97
C CYS A 72 -7.75 2.21 2.83
N THR A 73 -7.63 2.45 4.13
CA THR A 73 -6.95 1.54 5.06
C THR A 73 -7.91 0.46 5.56
N SER A 74 -9.09 0.84 6.06
CA SER A 74 -10.02 -0.12 6.67
C SER A 74 -10.62 -1.10 5.66
N GLU A 75 -11.04 -0.63 4.48
CA GLU A 75 -11.76 -1.45 3.50
C GLU A 75 -10.83 -2.14 2.50
N HIS A 76 -9.71 -1.49 2.11
CA HIS A 76 -8.82 -2.02 1.08
C HIS A 76 -7.51 -2.64 1.60
N LYS A 77 -7.16 -2.46 2.89
CA LYS A 77 -5.97 -3.05 3.49
C LYS A 77 -6.33 -3.92 4.69
N THR A 78 -6.66 -3.31 5.82
CA THR A 78 -6.83 -4.00 7.10
C THR A 78 -7.94 -5.05 7.06
N GLY A 79 -9.13 -4.70 6.55
CA GLY A 79 -10.27 -5.61 6.47
C GLY A 79 -9.97 -6.87 5.65
N PRO A 80 -9.48 -6.76 4.40
CA PRO A 80 -9.04 -7.91 3.61
C PRO A 80 -7.98 -8.77 4.30
N ILE A 81 -6.91 -8.16 4.85
CA ILE A 81 -5.84 -8.87 5.56
C ILE A 81 -6.41 -9.67 6.75
N GLU A 82 -7.22 -9.03 7.59
CA GLU A 82 -7.84 -9.70 8.74
C GLU A 82 -8.78 -10.83 8.34
N ARG A 83 -9.48 -10.68 7.23
CA ARG A 83 -10.33 -11.75 6.69
C ARG A 83 -9.50 -12.96 6.25
N GLU A 84 -8.41 -12.73 5.52
CA GLU A 84 -7.55 -13.82 5.06
C GLU A 84 -6.81 -14.50 6.22
N LEU A 85 -6.35 -13.74 7.23
CA LEU A 85 -5.77 -14.32 8.44
C LEU A 85 -6.77 -15.18 9.21
N ARG A 86 -8.05 -14.77 9.29
CA ARG A 86 -9.09 -15.62 9.91
C ARG A 86 -9.33 -16.91 9.13
N ARG A 87 -9.30 -16.86 7.80
CA ARG A 87 -9.40 -18.05 6.94
C ARG A 87 -8.19 -18.96 7.13
N TYR A 88 -7.00 -18.36 7.17
CA TYR A 88 -5.76 -19.09 7.41
C TYR A 88 -5.77 -19.84 8.74
N LEU A 89 -6.18 -19.18 9.83
CA LEU A 89 -6.31 -19.83 11.14
C LEU A 89 -7.30 -21.01 11.12
N LYS A 90 -8.45 -20.84 10.44
CA LYS A 90 -9.44 -21.91 10.29
C LYS A 90 -8.88 -23.11 9.53
N ALA A 91 -8.07 -22.86 8.50
CA ALA A 91 -7.43 -23.92 7.71
C ALA A 91 -6.24 -24.57 8.41
N HIS A 92 -5.73 -23.96 9.49
CA HIS A 92 -4.54 -24.46 10.22
C HIS A 92 -4.83 -24.61 11.71
N PRO A 93 -5.57 -25.65 12.15
CA PRO A 93 -5.98 -25.87 13.55
C PRO A 93 -4.80 -25.97 14.52
N ARG A 94 -3.61 -26.33 14.04
CA ARG A 94 -2.36 -26.40 14.83
C ARG A 94 -2.02 -25.10 15.58
N PHE A 95 -2.51 -23.94 15.10
CA PHE A 95 -2.30 -22.66 15.75
C PHE A 95 -3.30 -22.37 16.88
N ALA A 96 -4.26 -23.27 17.12
CA ALA A 96 -5.26 -23.16 18.19
C ALA A 96 -5.94 -21.77 18.25
N GLY A 97 -6.22 -21.18 17.09
CA GLY A 97 -6.85 -19.86 16.97
C GLY A 97 -5.95 -18.66 17.36
N ARG A 98 -4.67 -18.85 17.61
CA ARG A 98 -3.74 -17.79 18.00
C ARG A 98 -3.04 -17.17 16.79
N VAL A 99 -2.99 -15.83 16.74
CA VAL A 99 -2.29 -15.07 15.71
C VAL A 99 -1.64 -13.81 16.27
N VAL A 100 -0.43 -13.53 15.79
CA VAL A 100 0.26 -12.27 16.01
C VAL A 100 0.38 -11.55 14.67
N SER A 101 -0.31 -10.42 14.55
CA SER A 101 -0.24 -9.54 13.38
C SER A 101 0.95 -8.60 13.52
N ALA A 102 2.05 -8.91 12.85
CA ALA A 102 3.24 -8.07 12.82
C ALA A 102 3.06 -6.92 11.81
N ILE A 103 3.14 -5.67 12.29
CA ILE A 103 2.87 -4.46 11.52
C ILE A 103 4.12 -3.57 11.52
N GLY A 104 4.56 -3.16 10.33
CA GLY A 104 5.77 -2.34 10.13
C GLY A 104 5.57 -0.86 10.46
N ILE A 105 5.15 -0.54 11.69
CA ILE A 105 5.01 0.84 12.18
C ILE A 105 6.21 1.18 13.06
N ARG A 106 6.74 2.40 12.89
CA ARG A 106 7.82 2.96 13.73
C ARG A 106 7.32 4.21 14.46
N ARG A 107 7.90 4.46 15.65
CA ARG A 107 7.56 5.62 16.48
C ARG A 107 7.99 6.96 15.87
N ASP A 108 9.07 6.97 15.09
CA ASP A 108 9.63 8.18 14.46
C ASP A 108 8.79 8.71 13.28
N GLU A 109 7.78 7.97 12.83
CA GLU A 109 6.98 8.35 11.67
C GLU A 109 5.92 9.42 11.96
N SER A 110 5.44 9.54 13.20
CA SER A 110 4.54 10.61 13.67
C SER A 110 4.28 10.52 15.17
N SER A 111 3.83 11.64 15.78
CA SER A 111 3.43 11.70 17.20
C SER A 111 2.31 10.70 17.54
N ASP A 112 1.35 10.46 16.62
CA ASP A 112 0.30 9.46 16.82
C ASP A 112 0.84 8.03 16.82
N ARG A 113 1.85 7.77 15.98
CA ARG A 113 2.50 6.47 15.96
C ARG A 113 3.37 6.25 17.19
N ALA A 114 4.06 7.28 17.66
CA ALA A 114 4.88 7.21 18.88
C ALA A 114 4.09 6.84 20.15
N ARG A 115 2.79 7.15 20.19
CA ARG A 115 1.91 6.82 21.31
C ARG A 115 1.34 5.39 21.27
N ARG A 116 1.64 4.61 20.22
CA ARG A 116 1.15 3.22 20.12
C ARG A 116 1.90 2.29 21.05
N SER A 117 1.19 1.29 21.58
CA SER A 117 1.82 0.17 22.25
C SER A 117 2.48 -0.76 21.22
N PRO A 118 3.76 -1.15 21.42
CA PRO A 118 4.44 -2.10 20.56
C PRO A 118 3.81 -3.49 20.54
N TRP A 119 3.09 -3.84 21.60
CA TRP A 119 2.36 -5.08 21.75
C TRP A 119 0.98 -4.82 22.33
N LYS A 120 -0.06 -5.27 21.66
CA LYS A 120 -1.43 -5.07 22.13
C LYS A 120 -2.34 -6.22 21.71
N ARG A 121 -3.19 -6.70 22.62
CA ARG A 121 -4.31 -7.58 22.27
C ARG A 121 -5.34 -6.80 21.44
N SER A 122 -5.76 -7.36 20.32
CA SER A 122 -6.76 -6.76 19.44
C SER A 122 -8.16 -7.19 19.87
N ASP A 123 -8.88 -6.34 20.63
CA ASP A 123 -10.22 -6.63 21.12
C ASP A 123 -11.22 -6.83 19.97
N ARG A 124 -11.03 -6.11 18.88
CA ARG A 124 -11.84 -6.23 17.67
C ARG A 124 -11.73 -7.60 17.01
N ASN A 125 -10.55 -8.18 16.99
CA ASN A 125 -10.27 -9.44 16.31
C ASN A 125 -10.25 -10.65 17.24
N SER A 126 -10.06 -10.45 18.54
CA SER A 126 -10.16 -11.53 19.53
C SER A 126 -11.62 -11.86 19.81
N ARG A 127 -11.96 -13.14 19.79
CA ARG A 127 -13.29 -13.71 20.06
C ARG A 127 -13.11 -15.05 20.77
N ALA A 128 -14.18 -15.66 21.24
CA ALA A 128 -14.13 -17.03 21.77
C ALA A 128 -13.45 -17.96 20.76
N GLY A 129 -12.43 -18.68 21.19
CA GLY A 129 -11.63 -19.57 20.34
C GLY A 129 -10.60 -18.87 19.43
N ARG A 130 -10.42 -17.54 19.57
CA ARG A 130 -9.39 -16.82 18.82
C ARG A 130 -8.75 -15.71 19.63
N ASP A 131 -7.43 -15.79 19.82
CA ASP A 131 -6.60 -14.75 20.40
C ASP A 131 -5.77 -14.05 19.34
N TRP A 132 -5.95 -12.75 19.24
CA TRP A 132 -5.28 -11.90 18.25
C TRP A 132 -4.48 -10.80 18.94
N PHE A 133 -3.20 -10.70 18.56
CA PHE A 133 -2.32 -9.65 19.03
C PHE A 133 -1.76 -8.85 17.85
N ASP A 134 -1.63 -7.54 18.03
CA ASP A 134 -0.89 -6.67 17.14
C ASP A 134 0.50 -6.44 17.74
N TRP A 135 1.54 -6.63 16.92
CA TRP A 135 2.94 -6.45 17.28
C TRP A 135 3.63 -5.50 16.31
N LEU A 136 4.43 -4.58 16.83
CA LEU A 136 5.21 -3.62 16.07
C LEU A 136 6.71 -3.95 16.21
N PRO A 137 7.24 -4.96 15.50
CA PRO A 137 8.60 -5.48 15.72
C PRO A 137 9.71 -4.50 15.36
N ILE A 138 9.40 -3.44 14.64
CA ILE A 138 10.37 -2.39 14.24
C ILE A 138 10.03 -1.03 14.85
N PHE A 139 9.25 -1.01 15.93
CA PHE A 139 8.71 0.21 16.53
C PHE A 139 9.79 1.22 16.95
N ASP A 140 10.88 0.73 17.54
CA ASP A 140 11.98 1.56 18.05
C ASP A 140 13.09 1.81 17.01
N LEU A 141 13.00 1.22 15.80
CA LEU A 141 13.99 1.44 14.75
C LEU A 141 13.75 2.79 14.06
N THR A 142 14.85 3.49 13.81
CA THR A 142 14.84 4.66 12.91
C THR A 142 14.76 4.25 11.44
N ALA A 143 14.46 5.20 10.54
CA ALA A 143 14.53 4.95 9.10
C ALA A 143 15.92 4.45 8.68
N GLN A 144 16.99 5.01 9.26
CA GLN A 144 18.38 4.61 8.98
C GLN A 144 18.63 3.16 9.42
N ASP A 145 18.14 2.76 10.58
CA ASP A 145 18.26 1.38 11.07
C ASP A 145 17.56 0.38 10.15
N VAL A 146 16.37 0.72 9.66
CA VAL A 146 15.64 -0.14 8.71
C VAL A 146 16.44 -0.33 7.43
N PHE A 147 16.98 0.74 6.84
CA PHE A 147 17.81 0.63 5.63
C PHE A 147 19.14 -0.10 5.90
N ARG A 148 19.72 0.04 7.08
CA ARG A 148 20.89 -0.73 7.51
C ARG A 148 20.59 -2.22 7.53
N VAL A 149 19.49 -2.63 8.20
CA VAL A 149 19.06 -4.04 8.27
C VAL A 149 18.81 -4.64 6.89
N ILE A 150 18.22 -3.86 5.96
CA ILE A 150 18.00 -4.31 4.58
C ILE A 150 19.34 -4.58 3.87
N ARG A 151 20.31 -3.65 3.98
CA ARG A 151 21.65 -3.83 3.38
C ARG A 151 22.41 -5.00 3.98
N GLU A 152 22.41 -5.14 5.31
CA GLU A 152 23.07 -6.25 6.01
C GLU A 152 22.49 -7.62 5.65
N ALA A 153 21.23 -7.64 5.23
CA ALA A 153 20.58 -8.86 4.73
C ALA A 153 20.84 -9.11 3.23
N GLY A 154 21.67 -8.30 2.56
CA GLY A 154 21.92 -8.41 1.13
C GLY A 154 20.71 -8.08 0.25
N GLN A 155 19.71 -7.38 0.80
CA GLN A 155 18.49 -7.01 0.09
C GLN A 155 18.52 -5.56 -0.38
N SER A 156 17.74 -5.25 -1.40
CA SER A 156 17.51 -3.88 -1.87
C SER A 156 16.14 -3.37 -1.37
N PRO A 157 16.06 -2.09 -0.99
CA PRO A 157 14.76 -1.48 -0.71
C PRO A 157 13.95 -1.36 -2.02
N HIS A 158 12.64 -1.16 -1.88
CA HIS A 158 11.77 -0.95 -3.03
C HIS A 158 12.29 0.21 -3.91
N TRP A 159 12.24 0.06 -5.22
CA TRP A 159 12.83 0.98 -6.21
C TRP A 159 12.41 2.45 -6.06
N VAL A 160 11.24 2.73 -5.47
CA VAL A 160 10.73 4.08 -5.27
C VAL A 160 11.67 4.94 -4.42
N TYR A 161 12.40 4.34 -3.49
CA TYR A 161 13.39 5.06 -2.68
C TYR A 161 14.55 5.60 -3.51
N ALA A 162 15.01 4.85 -4.50
CA ALA A 162 16.01 5.31 -5.47
C ALA A 162 15.50 6.43 -6.38
N LYS A 163 14.19 6.62 -6.47
CA LYS A 163 13.55 7.74 -7.19
C LYS A 163 13.28 8.96 -6.32
N GLY A 164 13.79 8.98 -5.07
CA GLY A 164 13.72 10.13 -4.17
C GLY A 164 12.43 10.24 -3.36
N LEU A 165 11.65 9.16 -3.26
CA LEU A 165 10.50 9.09 -2.35
C LEU A 165 10.97 8.70 -0.96
N SER A 166 10.41 9.32 0.07
CA SER A 166 10.79 9.07 1.47
C SER A 166 10.11 7.84 2.06
N ARG A 167 9.05 7.34 1.41
CA ARG A 167 8.29 6.17 1.84
C ARG A 167 7.64 5.43 0.68
N CYS A 168 7.53 4.11 0.80
CA CYS A 168 6.73 3.28 -0.09
C CYS A 168 5.29 3.23 0.42
N SER A 169 4.41 4.07 -0.15
CA SER A 169 2.97 4.13 0.12
C SER A 169 2.19 3.94 -1.18
N CYS A 170 0.89 4.29 -1.24
CA CYS A 170 0.23 4.45 -2.53
C CYS A 170 0.96 5.53 -3.37
N SER A 171 0.95 5.39 -4.70
CA SER A 171 1.65 6.33 -5.60
C SER A 171 1.19 7.78 -5.38
N LEU A 172 -0.12 8.00 -5.27
CA LEU A 172 -0.71 9.28 -4.90
C LEU A 172 -1.47 9.08 -3.57
N CYS A 173 -0.85 9.47 -2.47
CA CYS A 173 -1.39 9.29 -1.13
C CYS A 173 -1.79 10.63 -0.51
N ILE A 174 -2.90 10.66 0.21
CA ILE A 174 -3.38 11.86 0.94
C ILE A 174 -2.36 12.41 1.96
N PHE A 175 -1.40 11.59 2.38
CA PHE A 175 -0.32 11.97 3.30
C PHE A 175 1.01 12.28 2.60
N SER A 176 1.03 12.31 1.29
CA SER A 176 2.24 12.68 0.54
C SER A 176 2.47 14.18 0.58
N SER A 177 3.73 14.57 0.71
CA SER A 177 4.16 15.96 0.54
C SER A 177 3.96 16.43 -0.91
N ARG A 178 3.93 17.75 -1.13
CA ARG A 178 3.86 18.33 -2.50
C ARG A 178 4.98 17.79 -3.40
N ARG A 179 6.20 17.67 -2.86
CA ARG A 179 7.35 17.12 -3.57
C ARG A 179 7.10 15.67 -3.99
N GLU A 180 6.56 14.83 -3.10
CA GLU A 180 6.25 13.43 -3.40
C GLU A 180 5.10 13.29 -4.39
N LEU A 181 4.05 14.12 -4.29
CA LEU A 181 2.95 14.16 -5.25
C LEU A 181 3.45 14.53 -6.64
N ARG A 182 4.31 15.57 -6.76
CA ARG A 182 4.95 15.94 -8.02
C ARG A 182 5.79 14.78 -8.57
N ARG A 183 6.62 14.17 -7.73
CA ARG A 183 7.44 13.03 -8.16
C ARG A 183 6.61 11.83 -8.61
N ALA A 184 5.51 11.55 -7.91
CA ALA A 184 4.56 10.51 -8.32
C ALA A 184 3.88 10.84 -9.66
N ALA A 185 3.50 12.09 -9.89
CA ALA A 185 2.94 12.54 -11.18
C ALA A 185 3.92 12.33 -12.34
N GLU A 186 5.20 12.65 -12.13
CA GLU A 186 6.27 12.44 -13.12
C GLU A 186 6.50 10.95 -13.42
N LEU A 187 6.48 10.10 -12.40
CA LEU A 187 6.72 8.65 -12.52
C LEU A 187 5.49 7.87 -13.00
N ARG A 188 4.30 8.40 -12.79
CA ARG A 188 3.01 7.74 -13.07
C ARG A 188 2.03 8.69 -13.76
N PRO A 189 2.37 9.27 -14.95
CA PRO A 189 1.57 10.31 -15.60
C PRO A 189 0.14 9.87 -15.93
N SER A 190 -0.06 8.62 -16.36
CA SER A 190 -1.39 8.09 -16.66
C SER A 190 -2.26 7.96 -15.40
N LEU A 191 -1.69 7.49 -14.28
CA LEU A 191 -2.40 7.42 -13.01
C LEU A 191 -2.69 8.82 -12.46
N TYR A 192 -1.72 9.73 -12.55
CA TYR A 192 -1.90 11.13 -12.15
C TYR A 192 -3.06 11.78 -12.90
N ARG A 193 -3.15 11.58 -14.22
CA ARG A 193 -4.28 12.05 -15.05
C ARG A 193 -5.61 11.51 -14.51
N LYS A 194 -5.70 10.21 -14.21
CA LYS A 194 -6.92 9.61 -13.63
C LYS A 194 -7.33 10.28 -12.33
N PHE A 195 -6.38 10.57 -11.44
CA PHE A 195 -6.67 11.25 -10.18
C PHE A 195 -7.15 12.69 -10.39
N VAL A 196 -6.53 13.46 -11.28
CA VAL A 196 -6.97 14.83 -11.62
C VAL A 196 -8.39 14.82 -12.20
N MET A 197 -8.67 13.90 -13.12
CA MET A 197 -10.01 13.77 -13.69
C MET A 197 -11.04 13.33 -12.63
N LEU A 198 -10.65 12.47 -11.70
CA LEU A 198 -11.50 12.06 -10.59
C LEU A 198 -11.80 13.23 -9.64
N GLU A 199 -10.79 14.05 -9.26
CA GLU A 199 -11.00 15.28 -8.50
C GLU A 199 -12.06 16.18 -9.14
N ARG A 200 -11.92 16.42 -10.46
CA ARG A 200 -12.85 17.25 -11.23
C ARG A 200 -14.28 16.66 -11.23
N ARG A 201 -14.39 15.35 -11.44
CA ARG A 201 -15.68 14.64 -11.56
C ARG A 201 -16.47 14.64 -10.25
N ILE A 202 -15.79 14.39 -9.13
CA ILE A 202 -16.46 14.28 -7.83
C ILE A 202 -16.51 15.63 -7.07
N GLY A 203 -15.85 16.68 -7.56
CA GLY A 203 -15.81 17.98 -6.87
C GLY A 203 -15.07 17.96 -5.53
N HIS A 204 -14.15 16.99 -5.33
CA HIS A 204 -13.42 16.82 -4.07
C HIS A 204 -11.94 16.54 -4.35
N THR A 205 -11.03 17.16 -3.59
CA THR A 205 -9.58 17.04 -3.83
C THR A 205 -8.94 15.90 -3.00
N LEU A 206 -7.84 15.35 -3.52
CA LEU A 206 -7.01 14.38 -2.80
C LEU A 206 -6.42 15.00 -1.52
N SER A 207 -5.98 16.26 -1.65
CA SER A 207 -5.32 16.96 -0.54
C SER A 207 -6.33 17.45 0.50
N PRO A 208 -6.07 17.25 1.79
CA PRO A 208 -6.87 17.84 2.87
C PRO A 208 -6.89 19.37 2.87
N SER A 209 -5.95 20.02 2.18
CA SER A 209 -5.92 21.48 2.05
C SER A 209 -6.98 22.04 1.08
N GLY A 210 -7.70 21.19 0.36
CA GLY A 210 -8.64 21.62 -0.69
C GLY A 210 -7.97 22.05 -1.99
N ALA A 211 -6.63 22.06 -2.07
CA ALA A 211 -5.93 22.40 -3.29
C ALA A 211 -5.93 21.22 -4.28
N PRO A 212 -6.30 21.41 -5.54
CA PRO A 212 -6.30 20.34 -6.54
C PRO A 212 -4.87 19.91 -6.91
N LEU A 213 -4.73 18.68 -7.36
CA LEU A 213 -3.43 18.09 -7.72
C LEU A 213 -2.59 18.95 -8.66
N PRO A 214 -3.13 19.58 -9.74
CA PRO A 214 -2.32 20.45 -10.58
C PRO A 214 -1.72 21.66 -9.86
N ALA A 215 -2.44 22.26 -8.93
CA ALA A 215 -1.93 23.37 -8.11
C ALA A 215 -0.84 22.93 -7.11
N LEU A 216 -0.90 21.68 -6.64
CA LEU A 216 0.10 21.14 -5.70
C LEU A 216 1.38 20.69 -6.39
N THR A 217 1.26 20.14 -7.60
CA THR A 217 2.37 19.51 -8.31
C THR A 217 3.02 20.44 -9.34
N GLY A 218 2.29 21.47 -9.80
CA GLY A 218 2.69 22.32 -10.93
C GLY A 218 2.63 21.59 -12.28
N ILE A 219 1.93 20.45 -12.36
CA ILE A 219 1.77 19.67 -13.59
C ILE A 219 0.32 19.74 -14.03
N SER A 220 0.06 20.40 -15.16
CA SER A 220 -1.27 20.51 -15.75
C SER A 220 -1.68 19.22 -16.45
N VAL A 221 -2.99 18.97 -16.49
CA VAL A 221 -3.60 17.92 -17.29
C VAL A 221 -4.66 18.58 -18.16
N ASP A 222 -4.42 18.60 -19.47
CA ASP A 222 -5.36 19.14 -20.43
C ASP A 222 -6.64 18.31 -20.48
N SER A 223 -7.76 18.97 -20.70
CA SER A 223 -9.09 18.34 -20.74
C SER A 223 -9.34 17.52 -22.02
N ASP A 224 -8.40 17.50 -22.94
CA ASP A 224 -8.64 16.91 -24.27
C ASP A 224 -8.50 15.39 -24.27
N ALA A 225 -9.65 14.74 -24.38
CA ALA A 225 -9.81 13.32 -24.63
C ALA A 225 -9.32 12.86 -26.03
N ALA A 226 -8.69 13.74 -26.82
CA ALA A 226 -8.40 13.50 -28.25
C ALA A 226 -7.06 12.79 -28.53
N THR A 227 -6.15 12.66 -27.56
CA THR A 227 -4.78 12.19 -27.87
C THR A 227 -4.54 10.69 -27.60
N LEU A 228 -5.52 9.96 -27.08
CA LEU A 228 -5.40 8.51 -26.86
C LEU A 228 -5.69 7.65 -28.09
N GLY A 229 -6.23 8.24 -29.17
CA GLY A 229 -6.52 7.54 -30.43
C GLY A 229 -5.42 7.61 -31.49
N ALA A 230 -4.42 8.49 -31.34
CA ALA A 230 -3.43 8.74 -32.38
C ALA A 230 -2.19 7.81 -32.27
N SER A 231 -1.76 7.44 -31.06
CA SER A 231 -0.57 6.58 -30.89
C SER A 231 -0.85 5.09 -31.06
N GLU A 232 -2.10 4.64 -30.91
CA GLU A 232 -2.47 3.24 -31.21
C GLU A 232 -2.70 3.01 -32.70
N ARG A 233 -3.18 4.01 -33.45
CA ARG A 233 -3.36 3.88 -34.92
C ARG A 233 -2.04 3.85 -35.69
N LEU A 234 -1.00 4.51 -35.20
CA LEU A 234 0.34 4.47 -35.82
C LEU A 234 1.09 3.14 -35.62
N ARG A 235 0.66 2.30 -34.70
CA ARG A 235 1.24 0.94 -34.50
C ARG A 235 0.56 -0.15 -35.32
N THR A 236 -0.67 0.06 -35.75
CA THR A 236 -1.40 -0.87 -36.60
C THR A 236 -1.13 -0.71 -38.09
N GLU A 237 -0.66 0.45 -38.53
CA GLU A 237 -0.32 0.70 -39.95
C GLU A 237 1.13 0.34 -40.31
N ALA A 238 2.01 0.11 -39.34
CA ALA A 238 3.40 -0.28 -39.58
C ALA A 238 3.62 -1.83 -39.67
N GLY A 239 2.56 -2.62 -39.59
CA GLY A 239 2.59 -4.09 -39.60
C GLY A 239 2.02 -4.76 -40.85
N ALA A 240 1.66 -4.01 -41.89
CA ALA A 240 1.16 -4.58 -43.15
C ALA A 240 1.98 -4.06 -44.33
N GLY A 241 2.99 -4.78 -44.68
CA GLY A 241 3.77 -4.61 -45.91
C GLY A 241 4.43 -5.91 -46.28
N PRO A 242 4.60 -6.17 -47.58
CA PRO A 242 4.21 -7.34 -48.36
C PRO A 242 5.05 -8.57 -48.14
#